data_f0c9f0c03c892bdef3d77d0e6225f7ec
#
_entry.id   f0c9f0c03c892bdef3d77d0e6225f7ec
#
_cell.length_a   1.000
_cell.length_b   1.000
_cell.length_c   1.000
_cell.angle_alpha   90.00
_cell.angle_beta   90.00
_cell.angle_gamma   90.00
#
_symmetry.space_group_name_H-M   'P 1'
#
loop_
_entity.id
_entity.type
_entity.pdbx_description
1 polymer ?
#
loop_
_entity_poly.entity_id
_entity_poly.type
_entity_poly.pdbx_seq_one_letter_code
_entity_poly.pdbx_strand_id
1 'polypeptide(L)'
;MGTDKIALFLQYEKVFSNPVAMVLKAAEGLPVSIFDEVLRISSLNKNQLAAFLDATPKTIDNYRLRCNRLGRIKSEQLLQLMALYKKGQEIFGNSEAFNQWLKKPAT
;
A
#
# COMPACT_ATOMS: atom_id res chain seq x y z
N MET A 1 14.22 8.43 -1.27
CA MET A 1 15.28 8.04 -0.32
C MET A 1 14.98 6.66 0.22
N GLY A 2 16.02 5.83 0.34
CA GLY A 2 15.87 4.46 0.79
C GLY A 2 15.38 4.32 2.22
N THR A 3 15.70 5.30 3.07
CA THR A 3 15.31 5.27 4.46
C THR A 3 13.81 5.28 4.68
N ASP A 4 13.06 6.00 3.83
CA ASP A 4 11.60 6.08 3.95
C ASP A 4 10.94 4.74 3.68
N LYS A 5 11.40 4.02 2.66
CA LYS A 5 10.88 2.70 2.33
C LYS A 5 11.16 1.70 3.45
N ILE A 6 12.38 1.74 3.97
CA ILE A 6 12.79 0.84 5.04
C ILE A 6 11.95 1.10 6.29
N ALA A 7 11.73 2.37 6.64
CA ALA A 7 10.94 2.73 7.81
C ALA A 7 9.51 2.21 7.69
N LEU A 8 8.88 2.38 6.53
CA LEU A 8 7.52 1.91 6.31
C LEU A 8 7.44 0.38 6.41
N PHE A 9 8.34 -0.34 5.76
CA PHE A 9 8.33 -1.79 5.78
C PHE A 9 8.64 -2.35 7.16
N LEU A 10 9.56 -1.75 7.89
CA LEU A 10 9.88 -2.17 9.25
C LEU A 10 8.70 -1.97 10.19
N GLN A 11 7.99 -0.86 10.02
CA GLN A 11 6.82 -0.56 10.84
C GLN A 11 5.75 -1.65 10.74
N TYR A 12 5.58 -2.23 9.55
CA TYR A 12 4.54 -3.21 9.29
C TYR A 12 5.08 -4.63 9.11
N GLU A 13 6.35 -4.88 9.39
CA GLU A 13 6.97 -6.18 9.14
C GLU A 13 6.25 -7.31 9.86
N LYS A 14 5.91 -7.13 11.12
CA LYS A 14 5.20 -8.14 11.90
C LYS A 14 3.80 -8.39 11.36
N VAL A 15 3.18 -7.34 10.83
CA VAL A 15 1.85 -7.45 10.23
C VAL A 15 1.93 -8.31 8.96
N PHE A 16 2.93 -8.09 8.12
CA PHE A 16 3.07 -8.82 6.86
C PHE A 16 3.34 -10.31 7.07
N SER A 17 4.02 -10.68 8.15
CA SER A 17 4.39 -12.06 8.40
C SER A 17 3.32 -12.87 9.12
N ASN A 18 2.22 -12.24 9.51
CA ASN A 18 1.15 -12.91 10.28
C ASN A 18 -0.21 -12.55 9.69
N PRO A 19 -0.91 -13.52 9.04
CA PRO A 19 -2.21 -13.25 8.44
C PRO A 19 -3.25 -12.73 9.43
N VAL A 20 -3.22 -13.22 10.67
CA VAL A 20 -4.16 -12.75 11.70
C VAL A 20 -3.88 -11.29 12.04
N ALA A 21 -2.61 -10.92 12.15
CA ALA A 21 -2.23 -9.53 12.40
C ALA A 21 -2.69 -8.61 11.26
N MET A 22 -2.61 -9.08 10.02
CA MET A 22 -3.10 -8.30 8.87
C MET A 22 -4.61 -8.06 8.96
N VAL A 23 -5.37 -9.09 9.32
CA VAL A 23 -6.82 -8.96 9.48
C VAL A 23 -7.17 -7.97 10.58
N LEU A 24 -6.50 -8.07 11.72
CA LEU A 24 -6.74 -7.17 12.85
C LEU A 24 -6.37 -5.73 12.50
N LYS A 25 -5.25 -5.54 11.83
CA LYS A 25 -4.82 -4.19 11.42
C LYS A 25 -5.78 -3.58 10.42
N ALA A 26 -6.24 -4.39 9.46
CA ALA A 26 -7.23 -3.94 8.48
C ALA A 26 -8.55 -3.57 9.13
N ALA A 27 -8.96 -4.33 10.15
CA ALA A 27 -10.21 -4.06 10.88
C ALA A 27 -10.16 -2.72 11.61
N GLU A 28 -8.98 -2.33 12.11
CA GLU A 28 -8.80 -1.01 12.72
C GLU A 28 -8.91 0.12 11.69
N GLY A 29 -8.59 -0.16 10.44
CA GLY A 29 -8.51 0.83 9.38
C GLY A 29 -7.15 1.52 9.37
N LEU A 30 -6.47 1.50 8.23
CA LEU A 30 -5.21 2.20 8.09
C LEU A 30 -5.45 3.69 7.96
N PRO A 31 -4.60 4.52 8.57
CA PRO A 31 -4.66 5.98 8.33
C PRO A 31 -4.48 6.27 6.84
N VAL A 32 -5.16 7.28 6.34
CA VAL A 32 -5.01 7.69 4.93
C VAL A 32 -3.56 8.12 4.64
N SER A 33 -2.84 8.58 5.66
CA SER A 33 -1.42 8.91 5.50
C SER A 33 -0.58 7.73 5.01
N ILE A 34 -0.98 6.48 5.31
CA ILE A 34 -0.28 5.30 4.80
C ILE A 34 -0.47 5.18 3.29
N PHE A 35 -1.65 5.51 2.77
CA PHE A 35 -1.86 5.60 1.33
C PHE A 35 -0.86 6.58 0.70
N ASP A 36 -0.70 7.75 1.32
CA ASP A 36 0.24 8.76 0.84
C ASP A 36 1.69 8.27 0.90
N GLU A 37 2.05 7.53 1.96
CA GLU A 37 3.38 6.95 2.08
C GLU A 37 3.67 5.94 0.97
N VAL A 38 2.71 5.06 0.69
CA VAL A 38 2.85 4.08 -0.39
C VAL A 38 2.95 4.78 -1.74
N LEU A 39 2.16 5.83 -1.93
CA LEU A 39 2.20 6.63 -3.15
C LEU A 39 3.59 7.23 -3.36
N ARG A 40 4.22 7.70 -2.28
CA ARG A 40 5.53 8.33 -2.33
C ARG A 40 6.65 7.33 -2.65
N ILE A 41 6.58 6.12 -2.09
CA ILE A 41 7.63 5.12 -2.30
C ILE A 41 7.44 4.30 -3.58
N SER A 42 6.24 4.34 -4.17
CA SER A 42 5.97 3.66 -5.43
C SER A 42 6.09 4.65 -6.59
N SER A 43 6.16 4.14 -7.80
CA SER A 43 6.12 4.99 -8.99
C SER A 43 4.70 5.14 -9.52
N LEU A 44 3.72 4.73 -8.75
CA LEU A 44 2.32 4.83 -9.13
C LEU A 44 1.81 6.24 -8.90
N ASN A 45 0.87 6.69 -9.72
CA ASN A 45 0.17 7.94 -9.45
C ASN A 45 -1.06 7.66 -8.59
N LYS A 46 -1.73 8.73 -8.16
CA LYS A 46 -2.88 8.62 -7.26
C LYS A 46 -4.01 7.79 -7.88
N ASN A 47 -4.26 7.96 -9.19
CA ASN A 47 -5.28 7.19 -9.88
C ASN A 47 -4.96 5.70 -9.90
N GLN A 48 -3.70 5.36 -10.17
CA GLN A 48 -3.27 3.97 -10.24
C GLN A 48 -3.36 3.29 -8.87
N LEU A 49 -2.90 3.96 -7.83
CA LEU A 49 -2.94 3.39 -6.50
C LEU A 49 -4.38 3.23 -5.99
N ALA A 50 -5.22 4.24 -6.22
CA ALA A 50 -6.63 4.13 -5.86
C ALA A 50 -7.31 2.97 -6.58
N ALA A 51 -6.97 2.76 -7.86
CA ALA A 51 -7.54 1.65 -8.62
C ALA A 51 -7.17 0.29 -8.04
N PHE A 52 -5.98 0.14 -7.47
CA PHE A 52 -5.60 -1.09 -6.78
C PHE A 52 -6.49 -1.37 -5.57
N LEU A 53 -7.10 -0.34 -5.02
CA LEU A 53 -8.01 -0.46 -3.88
C LEU A 53 -9.49 -0.44 -4.31
N ASP A 54 -9.76 -0.62 -5.60
CA ASP A 54 -11.10 -0.50 -6.17
C ASP A 54 -11.76 0.82 -5.77
N ALA A 55 -11.01 1.91 -5.86
CA ALA A 55 -11.47 3.23 -5.45
C ALA A 55 -11.05 4.27 -6.47
N THR A 56 -11.61 5.45 -6.33
CA THR A 56 -11.20 6.63 -7.09
C THR A 56 -10.43 7.58 -6.18
N PRO A 57 -9.65 8.52 -6.72
CA PRO A 57 -9.00 9.53 -5.89
C PRO A 57 -10.01 10.31 -5.02
N LYS A 58 -11.20 10.54 -5.54
CA LYS A 58 -12.24 11.23 -4.78
C LYS A 58 -12.67 10.42 -3.56
N THR A 59 -12.77 9.11 -3.69
CA THR A 59 -13.11 8.22 -2.57
C THR A 59 -12.05 8.34 -1.47
N ILE A 60 -10.77 8.33 -1.85
CA ILE A 60 -9.68 8.48 -0.89
C ILE A 60 -9.75 9.84 -0.19
N ASP A 61 -10.02 10.90 -0.93
CA ASP A 61 -10.15 12.23 -0.35
C ASP A 61 -11.33 12.32 0.61
N ASN A 62 -12.43 11.62 0.31
CA ASN A 62 -13.58 11.56 1.22
C ASN A 62 -13.22 10.88 2.53
N TYR A 63 -12.46 9.79 2.50
CA TYR A 63 -11.99 9.15 3.72
C TYR A 63 -11.12 10.10 4.54
N ARG A 64 -10.26 10.85 3.86
CA ARG A 64 -9.38 11.82 4.52
C ARG A 64 -10.18 12.90 5.25
N LEU A 65 -11.25 13.38 4.61
CA LEU A 65 -12.07 14.42 5.20
C LEU A 65 -12.96 13.92 6.35
N ARG A 66 -13.44 12.68 6.27
CA ARG A 66 -14.40 12.17 7.24
C ARG A 66 -13.76 11.61 8.49
N CYS A 67 -12.84 10.67 8.36
CA CYS A 67 -12.31 9.97 9.52
C CYS A 67 -10.80 9.76 9.45
N ASN A 68 -10.18 10.19 8.37
CA ASN A 68 -8.74 10.05 8.13
C ASN A 68 -8.26 8.59 8.19
N ARG A 69 -9.17 7.65 7.95
CA ARG A 69 -8.86 6.23 7.91
C ARG A 69 -9.56 5.57 6.74
N LEU A 70 -8.90 4.57 6.17
CA LEU A 70 -9.50 3.75 5.12
C LEU A 70 -10.41 2.71 5.77
N GLY A 71 -11.44 2.28 5.04
CA GLY A 71 -12.27 1.17 5.49
C GLY A 71 -11.50 -0.13 5.55
N ARG A 72 -12.11 -1.16 6.17
CA ARG A 72 -11.44 -2.44 6.38
C ARG A 72 -10.95 -3.08 5.08
N ILE A 73 -11.81 -3.12 4.07
CA ILE A 73 -11.48 -3.80 2.80
C ILE A 73 -10.33 -3.08 2.10
N LYS A 74 -10.39 -1.76 2.04
CA LYS A 74 -9.33 -0.98 1.39
C LYS A 74 -8.03 -1.02 2.19
N SER A 75 -8.13 -1.06 3.50
CA SER A 75 -6.95 -1.24 4.36
C SER A 75 -6.28 -2.59 4.11
N GLU A 76 -7.07 -3.65 3.99
CA GLU A 76 -6.56 -4.98 3.70
C GLU A 76 -5.86 -5.02 2.34
N GLN A 77 -6.49 -4.42 1.33
CA GLN A 77 -5.89 -4.35 -0.01
C GLN A 77 -4.58 -3.57 0.01
N LEU A 78 -4.54 -2.47 0.75
CA LEU A 78 -3.31 -1.66 0.84
C LEU A 78 -2.20 -2.43 1.56
N LEU A 79 -2.52 -3.14 2.64
CA LEU A 79 -1.55 -3.97 3.34
C LEU A 79 -1.00 -5.07 2.43
N GLN A 80 -1.87 -5.71 1.64
CA GLN A 80 -1.46 -6.73 0.69
C GLN A 80 -0.52 -6.15 -0.37
N LEU A 81 -0.82 -4.96 -0.85
CA LEU A 81 0.04 -4.29 -1.83
C LEU A 81 1.41 -3.94 -1.22
N MET A 82 1.42 -3.46 0.02
CA MET A 82 2.66 -3.16 0.72
C MET A 82 3.52 -4.42 0.89
N ALA A 83 2.88 -5.53 1.28
CA ALA A 83 3.58 -6.80 1.41
C ALA A 83 4.15 -7.26 0.08
N LEU A 84 3.40 -7.05 -1.00
CA LEU A 84 3.85 -7.39 -2.34
C LEU A 84 5.05 -6.54 -2.76
N TYR A 85 5.03 -5.24 -2.43
CA TYR A 85 6.17 -4.36 -2.71
C TYR A 85 7.42 -4.80 -1.96
N LYS A 86 7.27 -5.18 -0.69
CA LYS A 86 8.39 -5.67 0.10
C LYS A 86 8.99 -6.92 -0.54
N LYS A 87 8.13 -7.86 -0.93
CA LYS A 87 8.58 -9.09 -1.58
C LYS A 87 9.20 -8.81 -2.93
N GLY A 88 8.59 -7.93 -3.70
CA GLY A 88 9.12 -7.56 -5.01
C GLY A 88 10.48 -6.92 -4.92
N GLN A 89 10.71 -6.11 -3.91
CA GLN A 89 12.00 -5.48 -3.70
C GLN A 89 13.08 -6.52 -3.38
N GLU A 90 12.72 -7.56 -2.62
CA GLU A 90 13.64 -8.66 -2.32
C GLU A 90 14.00 -9.46 -3.58
N ILE A 91 13.03 -9.67 -4.47
CA ILE A 91 13.22 -10.47 -5.68
C ILE A 91 13.91 -9.67 -6.77
N PHE A 92 13.46 -8.45 -7.03
CA PHE A 92 13.92 -7.63 -8.16
C PHE A 92 15.11 -6.74 -7.82
N GLY A 93 15.43 -6.60 -6.54
CA GLY A 93 16.55 -5.79 -6.11
C GLY A 93 16.29 -4.30 -6.05
N ASN A 94 15.21 -3.82 -6.69
CA ASN A 94 14.81 -2.42 -6.60
C ASN A 94 13.33 -2.27 -6.90
N SER A 95 12.75 -1.18 -6.38
CA SER A 95 11.32 -0.95 -6.54
C SER A 95 10.93 -0.48 -7.93
N GLU A 96 11.88 0.09 -8.69
CA GLU A 96 11.59 0.53 -10.05
C GLU A 96 11.30 -0.66 -10.97
N ALA A 97 12.14 -1.68 -10.93
CA ALA A 97 11.92 -2.88 -11.72
C ALA A 97 10.60 -3.54 -11.37
N PHE A 98 10.26 -3.58 -10.08
CA PHE A 98 9.02 -4.15 -9.62
C PHE A 98 7.82 -3.33 -10.09
N ASN A 99 7.92 -2.00 -10.03
CA ASN A 99 6.87 -1.12 -10.53
C ASN A 99 6.62 -1.32 -12.03
N GLN A 100 7.67 -1.49 -12.80
CA GLN A 100 7.53 -1.77 -14.23
C GLN A 100 6.80 -3.08 -14.46
N TRP A 101 7.11 -4.09 -13.68
CA TRP A 101 6.42 -5.37 -13.75
C TRP A 101 4.93 -5.23 -13.43
N LEU A 102 4.60 -4.47 -12.39
CA LEU A 102 3.21 -4.23 -11.98
C LEU A 102 2.41 -3.50 -13.05
N LYS A 103 3.04 -2.59 -13.77
CA LYS A 103 2.36 -1.76 -14.77
C LYS A 103 2.17 -2.48 -16.09
N LYS A 104 2.81 -3.61 -16.30
CA LYS A 104 2.63 -4.35 -17.54
C LYS A 104 1.20 -4.88 -17.62
N PRO A 105 0.55 -4.75 -18.79
CA PRO A 105 -0.76 -5.35 -18.96
C PRO A 105 -0.66 -6.87 -18.84
N ALA A 106 -1.68 -7.46 -18.24
CA ALA A 106 -1.78 -8.91 -18.16
C ALA A 106 -2.03 -9.47 -19.54
N THR A 107 -1.12 -10.25 -20.04
CA THR A 107 -1.25 -10.88 -21.35
C THR A 107 -1.17 -12.37 -21.24
#